data_d2cfddf00e879a84fec50a52634e574d
#
_entry.id   d2cfddf00e879a84fec50a52634e574d
#
_cell.length_a   1.000
_cell.length_b   1.000
_cell.length_c   1.000
_cell.angle_alpha   90.00
_cell.angle_beta   90.00
_cell.angle_gamma   90.00
#
_symmetry.space_group_name_H-M   'P 1'
#
loop_
_entity.id
_entity.type
_entity.pdbx_description
1 polymer ?
#
loop_
_entity_poly.entity_id
_entity_poly.type
_entity_poly.pdbx_seq_one_letter_code
_entity_poly.pdbx_strand_id
1 'polypeptide(L)'
;MMTQESFVDTDDQADKAWLLSIQRKLYQWSEANPDGCYRELWNWATDIRNLRCAWRQIASNKGARTAGVDGKTVGRICSKMGREAFLQELRDDLRIGRYQPMPCRRKWIPKPGKPGQFRPLGIPTVTDRLVQGAIKNLLEPIFEATFWHVSYGFRPGRGCHAALEHIRMAIRPRAKASDGRRQRAPYQWVVEGDIKGCFDHIDHHLLMQRVRARIGDRKVTRLVGLFLKAGVLEEEFLLPTQEGTPQGGVITPRTHKVISGDWYFTSAVGTQ
;
A
#
# COMPACT_ATOMS: atom_id res chain seq x y z
N MET A 1 -32.58 28.06 0.52
CA MET A 1 -31.20 28.16 -0.01
C MET A 1 -30.42 27.02 0.62
N MET A 2 -30.32 25.85 -0.02
CA MET A 2 -29.44 24.75 0.41
C MET A 2 -28.02 25.15 0.01
N THR A 3 -27.14 25.25 0.98
CA THR A 3 -25.77 25.70 0.80
C THR A 3 -24.95 24.65 0.02
N GLN A 4 -24.03 25.08 -0.83
CA GLN A 4 -23.12 24.24 -1.63
C GLN A 4 -22.36 23.17 -0.81
N GLU A 5 -22.26 23.34 0.51
CA GLU A 5 -21.64 22.38 1.43
C GLU A 5 -22.42 21.07 1.58
N SER A 6 -23.74 21.08 1.49
CA SER A 6 -24.57 19.87 1.63
C SER A 6 -24.52 18.94 0.40
N PHE A 7 -24.28 19.48 -0.80
CA PHE A 7 -24.13 18.68 -2.03
C PHE A 7 -22.77 17.95 -2.10
N VAL A 8 -21.71 18.54 -1.55
CA VAL A 8 -20.37 17.94 -1.54
C VAL A 8 -20.32 16.72 -0.63
N ASP A 9 -21.10 16.69 0.44
CA ASP A 9 -21.07 15.61 1.44
C ASP A 9 -21.82 14.34 0.97
N THR A 10 -22.90 14.51 0.19
CA THR A 10 -23.68 13.38 -0.36
C THR A 10 -22.92 12.62 -1.45
N ASP A 11 -22.25 13.30 -2.38
CA ASP A 11 -21.42 12.69 -3.41
C ASP A 11 -20.22 11.94 -2.80
N ASP A 12 -19.64 12.50 -1.75
CA ASP A 12 -18.52 11.91 -1.03
C ASP A 12 -18.90 10.61 -0.34
N GLN A 13 -20.08 10.51 0.24
CA GLN A 13 -20.58 9.29 0.84
C GLN A 13 -20.94 8.22 -0.21
N ALA A 14 -21.55 8.64 -1.32
CA ALA A 14 -21.89 7.75 -2.43
C ALA A 14 -20.62 7.12 -3.06
N ASP A 15 -19.57 7.92 -3.32
CA ASP A 15 -18.28 7.43 -3.83
C ASP A 15 -17.62 6.43 -2.88
N LYS A 16 -17.62 6.71 -1.57
CA LYS A 16 -17.08 5.80 -0.54
C LYS A 16 -17.87 4.50 -0.47
N ALA A 17 -19.20 4.56 -0.49
CA ALA A 17 -20.07 3.39 -0.46
C ALA A 17 -19.85 2.51 -1.69
N TRP A 18 -19.75 3.13 -2.87
CA TRP A 18 -19.43 2.43 -4.10
C TRP A 18 -18.07 1.73 -4.02
N LEU A 19 -17.01 2.45 -3.63
CA LEU A 19 -15.67 1.86 -3.51
C LEU A 19 -15.66 0.70 -2.50
N LEU A 20 -16.30 0.86 -1.36
CA LEU A 20 -16.41 -0.18 -0.34
C LEU A 20 -17.14 -1.42 -0.87
N SER A 21 -18.18 -1.26 -1.70
CA SER A 21 -18.88 -2.38 -2.34
C SER A 21 -17.95 -3.18 -3.26
N ILE A 22 -17.10 -2.50 -4.06
CA ILE A 22 -16.10 -3.13 -4.92
C ILE A 22 -15.03 -3.85 -4.08
N GLN A 23 -14.55 -3.20 -3.02
CA GLN A 23 -13.54 -3.78 -2.13
C GLN A 23 -14.04 -5.03 -1.42
N ARG A 24 -15.28 -5.03 -0.92
CA ARG A 24 -15.91 -6.22 -0.32
C ARG A 24 -16.04 -7.36 -1.32
N LYS A 25 -16.47 -7.06 -2.53
CA LYS A 25 -16.59 -8.02 -3.61
C LYS A 25 -15.24 -8.65 -3.97
N LEU A 26 -14.19 -7.83 -4.13
CA LEU A 26 -12.84 -8.30 -4.42
C LEU A 26 -12.27 -9.17 -3.29
N TYR A 27 -12.51 -8.78 -2.03
CA TYR A 27 -12.10 -9.55 -0.87
C TYR A 27 -12.79 -10.91 -0.84
N GLN A 28 -14.13 -10.95 -0.94
CA GLN A 28 -14.92 -12.19 -0.94
C GLN A 28 -14.50 -13.13 -2.08
N TRP A 29 -14.29 -12.60 -3.28
CA TRP A 29 -13.82 -13.41 -4.40
C TRP A 29 -12.41 -13.96 -4.17
N SER A 30 -11.54 -13.19 -3.55
CA SER A 30 -10.16 -13.62 -3.25
C SER A 30 -10.12 -14.62 -2.10
N GLU A 31 -10.99 -14.49 -1.12
CA GLU A 31 -11.15 -15.45 -0.01
C GLU A 31 -11.71 -16.78 -0.53
N ALA A 32 -12.72 -16.73 -1.41
CA ALA A 32 -13.31 -17.93 -2.02
C ALA A 32 -12.36 -18.62 -3.01
N ASN A 33 -11.44 -17.88 -3.66
CA ASN A 33 -10.45 -18.42 -4.60
C ASN A 33 -9.08 -17.80 -4.35
N PRO A 34 -8.28 -18.35 -3.41
CA PRO A 34 -6.96 -17.83 -3.05
C PRO A 34 -5.96 -17.79 -4.22
N ASP A 35 -6.13 -18.63 -5.23
CA ASP A 35 -5.29 -18.69 -6.43
C ASP A 35 -5.90 -17.93 -7.63
N GLY A 36 -7.05 -17.30 -7.44
CA GLY A 36 -7.76 -16.57 -8.50
C GLY A 36 -6.96 -15.41 -9.08
N CYS A 37 -7.05 -15.23 -10.40
CA CYS A 37 -6.37 -14.17 -11.13
C CYS A 37 -7.38 -13.16 -11.70
N TYR A 38 -7.25 -11.88 -11.33
CA TYR A 38 -8.21 -10.80 -11.62
C TYR A 38 -7.80 -10.01 -12.85
N ARG A 39 -8.66 -9.95 -13.88
CA ARG A 39 -8.31 -9.39 -15.21
C ARG A 39 -9.02 -8.09 -15.56
N GLU A 40 -10.08 -7.71 -14.88
CA GLU A 40 -10.92 -6.56 -15.25
C GLU A 40 -10.94 -5.48 -14.18
N LEU A 41 -9.74 -5.05 -13.73
CA LEU A 41 -9.60 -4.06 -12.68
C LEU A 41 -9.47 -2.63 -13.22
N TRP A 42 -9.05 -2.46 -14.49
CA TRP A 42 -8.71 -1.17 -15.06
C TRP A 42 -9.85 -0.17 -15.05
N ASN A 43 -11.06 -0.61 -15.36
CA ASN A 43 -12.24 0.27 -15.36
C ASN A 43 -12.53 0.81 -13.95
N TRP A 44 -12.40 -0.01 -12.92
CA TRP A 44 -12.54 0.42 -11.52
C TRP A 44 -11.35 1.28 -11.07
N ALA A 45 -10.14 0.98 -11.53
CA ALA A 45 -8.95 1.78 -11.20
C ALA A 45 -9.06 3.22 -11.72
N THR A 46 -9.61 3.39 -12.93
CA THR A 46 -9.79 4.67 -13.60
C THR A 46 -11.19 5.28 -13.42
N ASP A 47 -12.05 4.68 -12.59
CA ASP A 47 -13.36 5.26 -12.26
C ASP A 47 -13.19 6.55 -11.46
N ILE A 48 -13.94 7.59 -11.83
CA ILE A 48 -13.82 8.91 -11.20
C ILE A 48 -14.10 8.85 -9.69
N ARG A 49 -15.00 7.96 -9.26
CA ARG A 49 -15.33 7.73 -7.85
C ARG A 49 -14.14 7.19 -7.08
N ASN A 50 -13.39 6.25 -7.66
CA ASN A 50 -12.15 5.73 -7.07
C ASN A 50 -11.08 6.82 -6.99
N LEU A 51 -10.91 7.61 -8.06
CA LEU A 51 -9.96 8.73 -8.08
C LEU A 51 -10.32 9.80 -7.03
N ARG A 52 -11.59 10.13 -6.86
CA ARG A 52 -12.06 11.03 -5.80
C ARG A 52 -11.77 10.46 -4.40
N CYS A 53 -12.00 9.18 -4.17
CA CYS A 53 -11.65 8.53 -2.91
C CYS A 53 -10.14 8.56 -2.63
N ALA A 54 -9.31 8.26 -3.63
CA ALA A 54 -7.86 8.34 -3.51
C ALA A 54 -7.38 9.79 -3.28
N TRP A 55 -7.99 10.78 -3.96
CA TRP A 55 -7.70 12.19 -3.73
C TRP A 55 -7.96 12.60 -2.28
N ARG A 56 -9.12 12.24 -1.71
CA ARG A 56 -9.45 12.56 -0.31
C ARG A 56 -8.42 12.00 0.66
N GLN A 57 -7.99 10.74 0.45
CA GLN A 57 -6.96 10.11 1.27
C GLN A 57 -5.64 10.90 1.23
N ILE A 58 -5.24 11.40 0.06
CA ILE A 58 -4.00 12.18 -0.08
C ILE A 58 -4.16 13.58 0.50
N ALA A 59 -5.29 14.24 0.23
CA ALA A 59 -5.57 15.60 0.67
C ALA A 59 -5.66 15.72 2.20
N SER A 60 -6.14 14.68 2.89
CA SER A 60 -6.22 14.64 4.35
C SER A 60 -4.88 14.31 5.04
N ASN A 61 -3.88 13.83 4.31
CA ASN A 61 -2.60 13.46 4.88
C ASN A 61 -1.64 14.66 5.03
N LYS A 62 -0.74 14.59 6.02
CA LYS A 62 0.33 15.59 6.20
C LYS A 62 1.16 15.82 4.92
N GLY A 63 1.30 14.79 4.09
CA GLY A 63 1.98 14.84 2.79
C GLY A 63 1.28 15.69 1.72
N ALA A 64 0.04 16.15 1.93
CA ALA A 64 -0.69 17.01 0.99
C ALA A 64 0.06 18.31 0.63
N ARG A 65 0.84 18.83 1.59
CA ARG A 65 1.66 20.04 1.46
C ARG A 65 3.04 19.78 0.87
N THR A 66 3.40 18.52 0.63
CA THR A 66 4.75 18.13 0.17
C THR A 66 4.71 17.82 -1.32
N ALA A 67 5.44 18.62 -2.12
CA ALA A 67 5.55 18.42 -3.55
C ALA A 67 6.56 17.32 -3.90
N GLY A 68 6.33 16.63 -5.01
CA GLY A 68 7.30 15.76 -5.67
C GLY A 68 8.33 16.58 -6.49
N VAL A 69 8.84 15.96 -7.55
CA VAL A 69 9.80 16.59 -8.50
C VAL A 69 9.12 17.68 -9.34
N ASP A 70 7.80 17.60 -9.54
CA ASP A 70 7.01 18.56 -10.32
C ASP A 70 6.66 19.87 -9.58
N GLY A 71 7.04 19.98 -8.31
CA GLY A 71 6.75 21.14 -7.47
C GLY A 71 5.26 21.34 -7.14
N LYS A 72 4.36 20.41 -7.51
CA LYS A 72 2.93 20.54 -7.28
C LYS A 72 2.53 19.99 -5.90
N THR A 73 1.72 20.75 -5.19
CA THR A 73 1.03 20.33 -3.94
C THR A 73 -0.48 20.19 -4.20
N VAL A 74 -1.20 19.55 -3.30
CA VAL A 74 -2.67 19.45 -3.38
C VAL A 74 -3.30 20.86 -3.47
N GLY A 75 -2.89 21.77 -2.59
CA GLY A 75 -3.40 23.14 -2.61
C GLY A 75 -3.12 23.88 -3.93
N ARG A 76 -1.91 23.70 -4.51
CA ARG A 76 -1.55 24.34 -5.78
C ARG A 76 -2.35 23.77 -6.97
N ILE A 77 -2.66 22.49 -6.96
CA ILE A 77 -3.54 21.88 -7.97
C ILE A 77 -4.96 22.44 -7.86
N CYS A 78 -5.51 22.49 -6.64
CA CYS A 78 -6.86 23.02 -6.41
C CYS A 78 -6.98 24.50 -6.82
N SER A 79 -6.00 25.34 -6.49
CA SER A 79 -6.03 26.77 -6.83
C SER A 79 -5.83 27.04 -8.33
N LYS A 80 -5.10 26.20 -9.05
CA LYS A 80 -4.77 26.43 -10.47
C LYS A 80 -5.86 25.95 -11.43
N MET A 81 -6.43 24.77 -11.20
CA MET A 81 -7.39 24.16 -12.14
C MET A 81 -8.63 23.56 -11.48
N GLY A 82 -8.64 23.47 -10.16
CA GLY A 82 -9.71 22.82 -9.41
C GLY A 82 -9.56 21.29 -9.36
N ARG A 83 -10.15 20.70 -8.33
CA ARG A 83 -10.08 19.24 -8.07
C ARG A 83 -10.68 18.43 -9.21
N GLU A 84 -11.91 18.73 -9.60
CA GLU A 84 -12.66 17.90 -10.55
C GLU A 84 -12.03 17.93 -11.96
N ALA A 85 -11.63 19.12 -12.43
CA ALA A 85 -10.96 19.26 -13.72
C ALA A 85 -9.64 18.45 -13.75
N PHE A 86 -8.86 18.52 -12.68
CA PHE A 86 -7.63 17.72 -12.54
C PHE A 86 -7.90 16.22 -12.56
N LEU A 87 -8.93 15.75 -11.86
CA LEU A 87 -9.28 14.33 -11.81
C LEU A 87 -9.78 13.81 -13.16
N GLN A 88 -10.54 14.62 -13.91
CA GLN A 88 -11.00 14.26 -15.26
C GLN A 88 -9.83 14.18 -16.23
N GLU A 89 -8.95 15.18 -16.26
CA GLU A 89 -7.74 15.16 -17.10
C GLU A 89 -6.88 13.94 -16.82
N LEU A 90 -6.62 13.63 -15.54
CA LEU A 90 -5.87 12.46 -15.15
C LEU A 90 -6.54 11.15 -15.57
N ARG A 91 -7.87 11.06 -15.42
CA ARG A 91 -8.65 9.90 -15.86
C ARG A 91 -8.50 9.67 -17.36
N ASP A 92 -8.58 10.73 -18.15
CA ASP A 92 -8.45 10.65 -19.61
C ASP A 92 -7.02 10.25 -19.99
N ASP A 93 -5.99 10.81 -19.35
CA ASP A 93 -4.60 10.43 -19.53
C ASP A 93 -4.33 8.95 -19.22
N LEU A 94 -4.91 8.43 -18.14
CA LEU A 94 -4.83 7.01 -17.78
C LEU A 94 -5.49 6.14 -18.85
N ARG A 95 -6.69 6.50 -19.32
CA ARG A 95 -7.46 5.70 -20.27
C ARG A 95 -6.82 5.61 -21.63
N ILE A 96 -6.25 6.70 -22.14
CA ILE A 96 -5.54 6.74 -23.43
C ILE A 96 -4.08 6.26 -23.31
N GLY A 97 -3.59 5.99 -22.09
CA GLY A 97 -2.23 5.48 -21.85
C GLY A 97 -1.13 6.55 -21.90
N ARG A 98 -1.47 7.84 -21.85
CA ARG A 98 -0.51 8.96 -21.87
C ARG A 98 0.18 9.15 -20.52
N TYR A 99 -0.46 8.74 -19.42
CA TYR A 99 0.12 8.86 -18.09
C TYR A 99 1.42 8.05 -17.95
N GLN A 100 2.46 8.72 -17.45
CA GLN A 100 3.75 8.12 -17.08
C GLN A 100 4.13 8.58 -15.67
N PRO A 101 4.53 7.68 -14.76
CA PRO A 101 5.05 8.07 -13.46
C PRO A 101 6.32 8.91 -13.56
N MET A 102 6.45 9.87 -12.68
CA MET A 102 7.67 10.65 -12.52
C MET A 102 8.60 10.04 -11.47
N PRO A 103 9.91 10.33 -11.51
CA PRO A 103 10.84 9.91 -10.46
C PRO A 103 10.42 10.43 -9.09
N CYS A 104 10.72 9.67 -8.04
CA CYS A 104 10.53 10.14 -6.67
C CYS A 104 11.62 11.15 -6.29
N ARG A 105 11.26 12.26 -5.65
CA ARG A 105 12.22 13.20 -5.08
C ARG A 105 12.84 12.64 -3.81
N ARG A 106 14.15 12.48 -3.75
CA ARG A 106 14.87 12.00 -2.58
C ARG A 106 14.86 13.03 -1.46
N LYS A 107 14.64 12.57 -0.24
CA LYS A 107 14.87 13.34 0.98
C LYS A 107 15.45 12.45 2.06
N TRP A 108 16.53 12.89 2.68
CA TRP A 108 17.17 12.20 3.80
C TRP A 108 16.49 12.58 5.11
N ILE A 109 16.06 11.60 5.90
CA ILE A 109 15.40 11.80 7.19
C ILE A 109 16.28 11.19 8.30
N PRO A 110 16.61 11.95 9.38
CA PRO A 110 17.36 11.41 10.50
C PRO A 110 16.65 10.19 11.12
N LYS A 111 17.41 9.17 11.48
CA LYS A 111 16.87 8.02 12.21
C LYS A 111 16.69 8.39 13.69
N PRO A 112 15.49 8.19 14.28
CA PRO A 112 15.28 8.44 15.72
C PRO A 112 16.26 7.60 16.56
N GLY A 113 16.86 8.22 17.56
CA GLY A 113 17.77 7.56 18.50
C GLY A 113 19.14 7.13 17.92
N LYS A 114 19.46 7.50 16.68
CA LYS A 114 20.76 7.17 16.02
C LYS A 114 21.37 8.43 15.39
N PRO A 115 22.07 9.27 16.14
CA PRO A 115 22.73 10.49 15.62
C PRO A 115 23.63 10.19 14.44
N GLY A 116 23.63 11.05 13.42
CA GLY A 116 24.44 10.89 12.21
C GLY A 116 23.94 9.83 11.21
N GLN A 117 22.90 9.06 11.54
CA GLN A 117 22.32 8.12 10.59
C GLN A 117 21.04 8.68 9.94
N PHE A 118 20.92 8.48 8.63
CA PHE A 118 19.77 8.92 7.84
C PHE A 118 19.12 7.72 7.15
N ARG A 119 17.84 7.89 6.81
CA ARG A 119 17.10 6.97 5.93
C ARG A 119 16.64 7.72 4.68
N PRO A 120 16.78 7.13 3.50
CA PRO A 120 16.28 7.72 2.27
C PRO A 120 14.76 7.65 2.22
N LEU A 121 14.10 8.77 1.92
CA LEU A 121 12.67 8.84 1.64
C LEU A 121 12.48 9.27 0.20
N GLY A 122 11.73 8.50 -0.58
CA GLY A 122 11.26 8.89 -1.91
C GLY A 122 9.91 9.58 -1.82
N ILE A 123 9.79 10.77 -2.35
CA ILE A 123 8.56 11.56 -2.37
C ILE A 123 8.02 11.57 -3.80
N PRO A 124 6.98 10.76 -4.12
CA PRO A 124 6.32 10.79 -5.42
C PRO A 124 5.55 12.09 -5.62
N THR A 125 5.23 12.46 -6.86
CA THR A 125 4.35 13.58 -7.16
C THR A 125 2.95 13.37 -6.57
N VAL A 126 2.15 14.43 -6.47
CA VAL A 126 0.75 14.30 -6.02
C VAL A 126 -0.03 13.42 -6.99
N THR A 127 0.21 13.58 -8.29
CA THR A 127 -0.40 12.76 -9.35
C THR A 127 -0.06 11.28 -9.18
N ASP A 128 1.21 10.95 -8.97
CA ASP A 128 1.65 9.56 -8.78
C ASP A 128 1.07 8.95 -7.51
N ARG A 129 1.05 9.71 -6.41
CA ARG A 129 0.40 9.26 -5.16
C ARG A 129 -1.09 8.96 -5.35
N LEU A 130 -1.78 9.79 -6.15
CA LEU A 130 -3.18 9.60 -6.48
C LEU A 130 -3.41 8.31 -7.26
N VAL A 131 -2.64 8.09 -8.33
CA VAL A 131 -2.75 6.88 -9.14
C VAL A 131 -2.37 5.64 -8.34
N GLN A 132 -1.30 5.69 -7.55
CA GLN A 132 -0.93 4.62 -6.61
C GLN A 132 -2.03 4.33 -5.61
N GLY A 133 -2.69 5.37 -5.07
CA GLY A 133 -3.83 5.25 -4.15
C GLY A 133 -5.02 4.56 -4.80
N ALA A 134 -5.37 4.94 -6.01
CA ALA A 134 -6.47 4.34 -6.77
C ALA A 134 -6.24 2.86 -7.08
N ILE A 135 -5.01 2.49 -7.48
CA ILE A 135 -4.62 1.09 -7.68
C ILE A 135 -4.62 0.34 -6.35
N LYS A 136 -4.04 0.91 -5.30
CA LYS A 136 -4.01 0.32 -3.96
C LYS A 136 -5.41 -0.03 -3.47
N ASN A 137 -6.41 0.84 -3.68
CA ASN A 137 -7.79 0.60 -3.26
C ASN A 137 -8.36 -0.71 -3.80
N LEU A 138 -7.90 -1.17 -4.97
CA LEU A 138 -8.34 -2.43 -5.60
C LEU A 138 -7.44 -3.62 -5.26
N LEU A 139 -6.13 -3.41 -5.22
CA LEU A 139 -5.19 -4.49 -4.94
C LEU A 139 -5.23 -4.91 -3.46
N GLU A 140 -5.47 -3.97 -2.56
CA GLU A 140 -5.50 -4.21 -1.12
C GLU A 140 -6.46 -5.33 -0.72
N PRO A 141 -7.75 -5.32 -1.09
CA PRO A 141 -8.67 -6.39 -0.70
C PRO A 141 -8.31 -7.76 -1.31
N ILE A 142 -7.73 -7.79 -2.52
CA ILE A 142 -7.31 -9.03 -3.17
C ILE A 142 -6.19 -9.72 -2.38
N PHE A 143 -5.14 -8.96 -2.01
CA PHE A 143 -4.02 -9.52 -1.26
C PHE A 143 -4.33 -9.70 0.23
N GLU A 144 -5.17 -8.83 0.82
CA GLU A 144 -5.56 -8.90 2.23
C GLU A 144 -6.19 -10.24 2.58
N ALA A 145 -7.01 -10.81 1.69
CA ALA A 145 -7.67 -12.09 1.87
C ALA A 145 -6.70 -13.27 2.01
N THR A 146 -5.47 -13.14 1.48
CA THR A 146 -4.47 -14.21 1.49
C THR A 146 -3.32 -13.98 2.49
N PHE A 147 -3.29 -12.83 3.18
CA PHE A 147 -2.24 -12.58 4.16
C PHE A 147 -2.46 -13.40 5.44
N TRP A 148 -1.37 -13.89 5.96
CA TRP A 148 -1.37 -14.63 7.21
C TRP A 148 -2.03 -13.86 8.35
N HIS A 149 -2.76 -14.59 9.19
CA HIS A 149 -3.46 -14.04 10.34
C HIS A 149 -2.52 -13.39 11.38
N VAL A 150 -1.25 -13.84 11.44
CA VAL A 150 -0.21 -13.28 12.31
C VAL A 150 0.56 -12.10 11.69
N SER A 151 0.25 -11.67 10.48
CA SER A 151 0.84 -10.50 9.85
C SER A 151 0.06 -9.25 10.26
N TYR A 152 0.70 -8.30 10.95
CA TYR A 152 0.03 -7.11 11.52
C TYR A 152 0.40 -5.79 10.84
N GLY A 153 1.63 -5.63 10.37
CA GLY A 153 2.10 -4.36 9.81
C GLY A 153 1.33 -3.93 8.55
N PHE A 154 1.00 -2.65 8.40
CA PHE A 154 0.38 -2.05 7.20
C PHE A 154 -0.92 -2.73 6.73
N ARG A 155 -1.72 -3.29 7.62
CA ARG A 155 -3.01 -3.92 7.29
C ARG A 155 -4.17 -3.14 7.91
N PRO A 156 -5.35 -3.08 7.23
CA PRO A 156 -6.54 -2.46 7.78
C PRO A 156 -6.96 -3.13 9.11
N GLY A 157 -7.33 -2.32 10.09
CA GLY A 157 -7.80 -2.82 11.38
C GLY A 157 -6.77 -3.58 12.22
N ARG A 158 -5.49 -3.64 11.81
CA ARG A 158 -4.40 -4.30 12.52
C ARG A 158 -3.30 -3.31 12.90
N GLY A 159 -2.67 -3.51 14.05
CA GLY A 159 -1.62 -2.62 14.55
C GLY A 159 -0.71 -3.30 15.54
N CYS A 160 0.30 -2.57 16.01
CA CYS A 160 1.30 -3.09 16.97
C CYS A 160 0.68 -3.56 18.29
N HIS A 161 -0.37 -2.89 18.79
CA HIS A 161 -1.07 -3.33 20.02
C HIS A 161 -1.71 -4.71 19.84
N ALA A 162 -2.36 -4.96 18.70
CA ALA A 162 -2.95 -6.28 18.40
C ALA A 162 -1.87 -7.36 18.24
N ALA A 163 -0.70 -7.03 17.66
CA ALA A 163 0.44 -7.94 17.59
C ALA A 163 0.97 -8.30 18.99
N LEU A 164 1.18 -7.28 19.85
CA LEU A 164 1.63 -7.49 21.23
C LEU A 164 0.63 -8.33 22.03
N GLU A 165 -0.67 -8.07 21.87
CA GLU A 165 -1.70 -8.85 22.55
C GLU A 165 -1.70 -10.32 22.08
N HIS A 166 -1.50 -10.55 20.79
CA HIS A 166 -1.35 -11.92 20.26
C HIS A 166 -0.15 -12.64 20.89
N ILE A 167 1.02 -11.98 20.96
CA ILE A 167 2.20 -12.52 21.61
C ILE A 167 1.91 -12.79 23.10
N ARG A 168 1.30 -11.82 23.81
CA ARG A 168 0.93 -11.98 25.22
C ARG A 168 0.04 -13.19 25.45
N MET A 169 -0.94 -13.41 24.59
CA MET A 169 -1.81 -14.59 24.68
C MET A 169 -1.07 -15.90 24.41
N ALA A 170 -0.13 -15.89 23.45
CA ALA A 170 0.65 -17.07 23.07
C ALA A 170 1.61 -17.52 24.18
N ILE A 171 2.21 -16.58 24.94
CA ILE A 171 3.14 -16.87 26.03
C ILE A 171 2.47 -17.00 27.42
N ARG A 172 1.14 -16.77 27.50
CA ARG A 172 0.42 -16.85 28.78
C ARG A 172 0.33 -18.30 29.24
N PRO A 173 0.64 -18.58 30.52
CA PRO A 173 0.37 -19.90 31.10
C PRO A 173 -1.10 -20.25 30.95
N ARG A 174 -1.41 -21.48 30.56
CA ARG A 174 -2.78 -21.98 30.51
C ARG A 174 -3.35 -22.11 31.93
N ALA A 175 -4.67 -22.15 32.05
CA ALA A 175 -5.34 -22.42 33.32
C ALA A 175 -4.82 -23.73 33.92
N LYS A 176 -4.98 -23.87 35.25
CA LYS A 176 -4.61 -25.13 35.92
C LYS A 176 -5.33 -26.31 35.27
N ALA A 177 -4.60 -27.38 35.07
CA ALA A 177 -5.21 -28.65 34.64
C ALA A 177 -6.18 -29.16 35.72
N SER A 178 -7.07 -30.08 35.34
CA SER A 178 -8.02 -30.70 36.26
C SER A 178 -7.36 -31.35 37.50
N ASP A 179 -6.08 -31.72 37.39
CA ASP A 179 -5.23 -32.26 38.47
C ASP A 179 -4.61 -31.18 39.38
N GLY A 180 -4.93 -29.90 39.20
CA GLY A 180 -4.41 -28.77 39.98
C GLY A 180 -3.03 -28.27 39.56
N ARG A 181 -2.35 -28.92 38.61
CA ARG A 181 -1.03 -28.51 38.14
C ARG A 181 -1.10 -27.27 37.26
N ARG A 182 -0.17 -26.32 37.42
CA ARG A 182 -0.01 -25.20 36.50
C ARG A 182 0.50 -25.69 35.16
N GLN A 183 -0.27 -25.49 34.10
CA GLN A 183 0.21 -25.75 32.75
C GLN A 183 1.23 -24.68 32.36
N ARG A 184 2.36 -25.13 31.79
CA ARG A 184 3.36 -24.22 31.25
C ARG A 184 2.81 -23.46 30.05
N ALA A 185 3.36 -22.28 29.79
CA ALA A 185 3.05 -21.55 28.55
C ALA A 185 3.39 -22.42 27.32
N PRO A 186 2.55 -22.37 26.26
CA PRO A 186 2.79 -23.17 25.07
C PRO A 186 4.12 -22.83 24.37
N TYR A 187 4.55 -21.57 24.47
CA TYR A 187 5.83 -21.11 23.91
C TYR A 187 6.72 -20.59 25.04
N GLN A 188 7.96 -21.03 25.08
CA GLN A 188 8.97 -20.66 26.08
C GLN A 188 10.19 -19.97 25.46
N TRP A 189 10.31 -20.02 24.15
CA TRP A 189 11.41 -19.45 23.39
C TRP A 189 10.89 -18.45 22.39
N VAL A 190 11.64 -17.38 22.17
CA VAL A 190 11.37 -16.35 21.16
C VAL A 190 12.61 -16.25 20.27
N VAL A 191 12.39 -16.33 18.97
CA VAL A 191 13.41 -16.04 17.95
C VAL A 191 13.03 -14.72 17.30
N GLU A 192 13.91 -13.73 17.38
CA GLU A 192 13.74 -12.43 16.73
C GLU A 192 14.62 -12.37 15.49
N GLY A 193 14.04 -11.95 14.36
CA GLY A 193 14.74 -11.77 13.09
C GLY A 193 14.29 -10.47 12.42
N ASP A 194 15.24 -9.75 11.81
CA ASP A 194 14.98 -8.56 11.02
C ASP A 194 15.72 -8.65 9.67
N ILE A 195 15.04 -8.18 8.59
CA ILE A 195 15.62 -8.16 7.25
C ILE A 195 16.25 -6.79 7.00
N LYS A 196 17.57 -6.74 7.00
CA LYS A 196 18.32 -5.49 6.74
C LYS A 196 18.05 -4.99 5.31
N GLY A 197 17.62 -3.73 5.20
CA GLY A 197 17.43 -3.08 3.89
C GLY A 197 16.36 -3.72 3.02
N CYS A 198 15.34 -4.35 3.60
CA CYS A 198 14.35 -5.14 2.88
C CYS A 198 13.73 -4.39 1.68
N PHE A 199 13.37 -3.12 1.85
CA PHE A 199 12.78 -2.31 0.76
C PHE A 199 13.78 -1.97 -0.35
N ASP A 200 15.06 -1.93 -0.03
CA ASP A 200 16.12 -1.52 -0.96
C ASP A 200 16.58 -2.69 -1.86
N HIS A 201 16.28 -3.95 -1.45
CA HIS A 201 16.72 -5.18 -2.13
C HIS A 201 15.56 -6.04 -2.67
N ILE A 202 14.38 -5.44 -2.90
CA ILE A 202 13.26 -6.14 -3.51
C ILE A 202 13.56 -6.37 -5.00
N ASP A 203 13.69 -7.63 -5.40
CA ASP A 203 13.80 -7.99 -6.81
C ASP A 203 12.50 -7.66 -7.55
N HIS A 204 12.58 -6.79 -8.57
CA HIS A 204 11.42 -6.33 -9.34
C HIS A 204 10.80 -7.48 -10.17
N HIS A 205 11.60 -8.43 -10.64
CA HIS A 205 11.09 -9.55 -11.43
C HIS A 205 10.25 -10.47 -10.57
N LEU A 206 10.78 -10.88 -9.40
CA LEU A 206 10.06 -11.71 -8.44
C LEU A 206 8.80 -11.04 -7.93
N LEU A 207 8.88 -9.75 -7.58
CA LEU A 207 7.71 -8.96 -7.19
C LEU A 207 6.64 -8.98 -8.29
N MET A 208 7.01 -8.67 -9.52
CA MET A 208 6.06 -8.63 -10.64
C MET A 208 5.52 -10.01 -11.01
N GLN A 209 6.30 -11.07 -10.81
CA GLN A 209 5.81 -12.44 -10.97
C GLN A 209 4.68 -12.73 -9.97
N ARG A 210 4.86 -12.39 -8.68
CA ARG A 210 3.84 -12.55 -7.64
C ARG A 210 2.61 -11.68 -7.90
N VAL A 211 2.82 -10.42 -8.31
CA VAL A 211 1.70 -9.54 -8.67
C VAL A 211 0.90 -10.12 -9.83
N ARG A 212 1.56 -10.59 -10.90
CA ARG A 212 0.91 -11.16 -12.09
C ARG A 212 0.19 -12.48 -11.81
N ALA A 213 0.63 -13.25 -10.84
CA ALA A 213 -0.07 -14.47 -10.42
C ALA A 213 -1.51 -14.16 -9.95
N ARG A 214 -1.72 -13.02 -9.32
CA ARG A 214 -3.04 -12.60 -8.79
C ARG A 214 -3.74 -11.56 -9.66
N ILE A 215 -2.97 -10.74 -10.38
CA ILE A 215 -3.47 -9.60 -11.17
C ILE A 215 -3.15 -9.83 -12.64
N GLY A 216 -4.13 -10.34 -13.37
CA GLY A 216 -4.03 -10.60 -14.81
C GLY A 216 -4.36 -9.37 -15.67
N ASP A 217 -4.81 -8.25 -15.08
CA ASP A 217 -5.04 -7.00 -15.81
C ASP A 217 -3.71 -6.39 -16.25
N ARG A 218 -3.47 -6.43 -17.57
CA ARG A 218 -2.20 -5.97 -18.15
C ARG A 218 -1.94 -4.48 -17.95
N LYS A 219 -2.99 -3.64 -17.93
CA LYS A 219 -2.84 -2.19 -17.73
C LYS A 219 -2.46 -1.89 -16.29
N VAL A 220 -3.09 -2.54 -15.32
CA VAL A 220 -2.76 -2.41 -13.90
C VAL A 220 -1.34 -2.93 -13.63
N THR A 221 -0.99 -4.13 -14.10
CA THR A 221 0.36 -4.70 -13.86
C THR A 221 1.45 -3.91 -14.56
N ARG A 222 1.21 -3.37 -15.78
CA ARG A 222 2.13 -2.46 -16.45
C ARG A 222 2.39 -1.22 -15.60
N LEU A 223 1.34 -0.63 -15.03
CA LEU A 223 1.45 0.58 -14.23
C LEU A 223 2.21 0.35 -12.91
N VAL A 224 1.98 -0.78 -12.24
CA VAL A 224 2.80 -1.21 -11.09
C VAL A 224 4.27 -1.30 -11.49
N GLY A 225 4.58 -1.96 -12.60
CA GLY A 225 5.96 -2.05 -13.12
C GLY A 225 6.58 -0.69 -13.47
N LEU A 226 5.80 0.25 -14.00
CA LEU A 226 6.27 1.62 -14.25
C LEU A 226 6.62 2.35 -12.97
N PHE A 227 5.84 2.20 -11.88
CA PHE A 227 6.17 2.79 -10.59
C PHE A 227 7.48 2.23 -9.99
N LEU A 228 7.75 0.94 -10.18
CA LEU A 228 9.01 0.34 -9.72
C LEU A 228 10.22 0.90 -10.48
N LYS A 229 10.05 1.20 -11.77
CA LYS A 229 11.09 1.70 -12.67
C LYS A 229 11.21 3.22 -12.71
N ALA A 230 10.33 3.97 -12.05
CA ALA A 230 10.27 5.42 -12.15
C ALA A 230 11.55 6.12 -11.68
N GLY A 231 12.37 5.45 -10.88
CA GLY A 231 13.64 5.99 -10.40
C GLY A 231 13.48 6.97 -9.25
N VAL A 232 14.61 7.50 -8.83
CA VAL A 232 14.71 8.50 -7.76
C VAL A 232 15.56 9.64 -8.25
N LEU A 233 15.05 10.86 -8.10
CA LEU A 233 15.82 12.09 -8.35
C LEU A 233 16.45 12.54 -7.03
N GLU A 234 17.78 12.56 -7.00
CA GLU A 234 18.57 13.05 -5.89
C GLU A 234 19.40 14.24 -6.37
N GLU A 235 19.16 15.41 -5.81
CA GLU A 235 19.69 16.68 -6.33
C GLU A 235 19.28 16.87 -7.79
N GLU A 236 20.21 16.76 -8.73
CA GLU A 236 19.96 16.86 -10.19
C GLU A 236 20.19 15.52 -10.91
N PHE A 237 20.54 14.45 -10.17
CA PHE A 237 20.86 13.15 -10.77
C PHE A 237 19.67 12.21 -10.68
N LEU A 238 19.27 11.64 -11.83
CA LEU A 238 18.30 10.57 -11.91
C LEU A 238 19.01 9.24 -11.64
N LEU A 239 18.67 8.63 -10.50
CA LEU A 239 19.15 7.30 -10.12
C LEU A 239 18.11 6.26 -10.57
N PRO A 240 18.43 5.38 -11.54
CA PRO A 240 17.53 4.31 -11.92
C PRO A 240 17.40 3.28 -10.79
N THR A 241 16.19 2.78 -10.56
CA THR A 241 15.94 1.68 -9.61
C THR A 241 15.95 0.35 -10.37
N GLN A 242 17.02 -0.42 -10.23
CA GLN A 242 17.10 -1.79 -10.78
C GLN A 242 16.48 -2.80 -9.82
N GLU A 243 16.57 -2.54 -8.51
CA GLU A 243 15.97 -3.28 -7.42
C GLU A 243 15.40 -2.31 -6.37
N GLY A 244 14.62 -2.84 -5.45
CA GLY A 244 14.04 -2.07 -4.35
C GLY A 244 12.82 -1.26 -4.75
N THR A 245 12.19 -0.69 -3.74
CA THR A 245 11.05 0.22 -3.88
C THR A 245 11.30 1.48 -3.10
N PRO A 246 11.04 2.68 -3.66
CA PRO A 246 11.24 3.93 -2.94
C PRO A 246 10.45 3.93 -1.63
N GLN A 247 11.15 4.10 -0.49
CA GLN A 247 10.49 4.24 0.80
C GLN A 247 9.65 5.53 0.78
N GLY A 248 8.32 5.40 0.97
CA GLY A 248 7.39 6.53 0.94
C GLY A 248 6.35 6.47 -0.18
N GLY A 249 6.46 5.56 -1.12
CA GLY A 249 5.40 5.27 -2.09
C GLY A 249 4.14 4.71 -1.42
N VAL A 250 2.95 5.11 -1.91
CA VAL A 250 1.66 4.68 -1.33
C VAL A 250 1.42 3.18 -1.50
N ILE A 251 1.92 2.61 -2.60
CA ILE A 251 1.78 1.18 -2.92
C ILE A 251 2.91 0.32 -2.30
N THR A 252 4.06 0.91 -2.01
CA THR A 252 5.28 0.23 -1.54
C THR A 252 5.06 -0.73 -0.35
N PRO A 253 4.36 -0.36 0.74
CA PRO A 253 4.15 -1.28 1.86
C PRO A 253 3.35 -2.52 1.49
N ARG A 254 2.50 -2.43 0.45
CA ARG A 254 1.66 -3.56 -0.01
C ARG A 254 2.44 -4.49 -0.93
N THR A 255 3.20 -3.94 -1.87
CA THR A 255 4.03 -4.74 -2.76
C THR A 255 5.11 -5.52 -1.99
N HIS A 256 5.68 -4.93 -0.93
CA HIS A 256 6.57 -5.62 -0.03
C HIS A 256 5.90 -6.86 0.61
N LYS A 257 4.67 -6.74 1.10
CA LYS A 257 3.95 -7.86 1.74
C LYS A 257 3.59 -8.99 0.79
N VAL A 258 3.42 -8.69 -0.49
CA VAL A 258 3.20 -9.70 -1.52
C VAL A 258 4.40 -10.64 -1.63
N ILE A 259 5.62 -10.14 -1.39
CA ILE A 259 6.84 -10.96 -1.39
C ILE A 259 7.04 -11.65 -0.03
N SER A 260 6.90 -10.90 1.07
CA SER A 260 7.20 -11.40 2.42
C SER A 260 6.17 -12.42 2.92
N GLY A 261 4.97 -12.47 2.35
CA GLY A 261 3.94 -13.45 2.73
C GLY A 261 4.42 -14.89 2.60
N ASP A 262 5.27 -15.20 1.62
CA ASP A 262 5.79 -16.55 1.42
C ASP A 262 7.05 -16.85 2.26
N TRP A 263 7.81 -15.83 2.66
CA TRP A 263 9.03 -16.02 3.46
C TRP A 263 8.75 -16.56 4.86
N TYR A 264 7.62 -16.17 5.44
CA TYR A 264 7.21 -16.69 6.75
C TYR A 264 6.74 -18.14 6.69
N PHE A 265 6.37 -18.65 5.50
CA PHE A 265 5.90 -20.03 5.34
C PHE A 265 7.05 -21.04 5.34
N THR A 266 8.18 -20.71 4.72
CA THR A 266 9.30 -21.66 4.58
C THR A 266 10.19 -21.74 5.81
N SER A 267 10.20 -20.72 6.67
CA SER A 267 11.02 -20.72 7.89
C SER A 267 10.27 -21.16 9.15
N ALA A 268 8.93 -21.19 9.15
CA ALA A 268 8.14 -21.63 10.31
C ALA A 268 7.80 -23.13 10.29
N VAL A 269 8.01 -23.82 9.18
CA VAL A 269 7.87 -25.29 9.06
C VAL A 269 9.27 -25.91 9.03
N GLY A 270 10.07 -25.59 10.01
CA GLY A 270 11.23 -26.37 10.40
C GLY A 270 10.72 -27.62 11.13
N THR A 271 10.69 -28.71 10.43
CA THR A 271 10.44 -30.07 10.90
C THR A 271 11.08 -30.34 12.25
N GLN A 272 10.31 -30.97 13.13
CA GLN A 272 10.77 -31.73 14.30
C GLN A 272 11.72 -32.81 13.89
#